data_e8ac40e357a8abcfb799a8493cbcd42e
#
_entry.id   e8ac40e357a8abcfb799a8493cbcd42e
#
_cell.length_a   1.000
_cell.length_b   1.000
_cell.length_c   1.000
_cell.angle_alpha   90.00
_cell.angle_beta   90.00
_cell.angle_gamma   90.00
#
_symmetry.space_group_name_H-M   'P 1'
#
loop_
_entity.id
_entity.type
_entity.pdbx_description
1 polymer ?
#
loop_
_entity_poly.entity_id
_entity_poly.type
_entity_poly.pdbx_seq_one_letter_code
_entity_poly.pdbx_strand_id
1 'polypeptide(L)'
;MAQWELYKEFRFEAAHQLPHHDGKCARLHGHSWVMRIYLRGDRLQETGPKQGMLFDFGDIKKYVQPLLDQYLDHYHLNDSLGMESPTSEVITQWIYQALQKAKLPGLAAVDIKETCTAGCIYTEN
;
A
#
# COMPACT_ATOMS: atom_id res chain seq x y z
N MET A 1 -23.45 10.44 -7.47
CA MET A 1 -22.76 10.24 -8.74
C MET A 1 -22.10 8.88 -8.80
N ALA A 2 -22.17 8.25 -9.97
CA ALA A 2 -21.56 6.94 -10.15
C ALA A 2 -20.04 7.04 -10.22
N GLN A 3 -19.39 6.11 -9.58
CA GLN A 3 -17.93 5.99 -9.58
C GLN A 3 -17.52 4.54 -9.71
N TRP A 4 -16.34 4.34 -10.26
CA TRP A 4 -15.67 3.04 -10.22
C TRP A 4 -14.55 3.10 -9.21
N GLU A 5 -14.33 1.99 -8.53
CA GLU A 5 -13.17 1.82 -7.68
C GLU A 5 -12.45 0.55 -8.10
N LEU A 6 -11.18 0.70 -8.45
CA LEU A 6 -10.31 -0.43 -8.78
C LEU A 6 -9.41 -0.73 -7.61
N TYR A 7 -8.95 -1.95 -7.55
CA TYR A 7 -7.81 -2.26 -6.68
C TYR A 7 -6.84 -3.20 -7.37
N LYS A 8 -5.58 -3.12 -6.97
CA LYS A 8 -4.54 -4.07 -7.34
C LYS A 8 -3.90 -4.56 -6.05
N GLU A 9 -3.78 -5.87 -5.92
CA GLU A 9 -3.18 -6.50 -4.76
C GLU A 9 -1.71 -6.78 -5.00
N PHE A 10 -0.90 -6.55 -3.96
CA PHE A 10 0.52 -6.85 -3.95
C PHE A 10 0.84 -7.57 -2.65
N ARG A 11 1.89 -8.39 -2.66
CA ARG A 11 2.31 -9.13 -1.48
C ARG A 11 3.78 -8.90 -1.25
N PHE A 12 4.18 -8.83 0.02
CA PHE A 12 5.57 -8.71 0.37
C PHE A 12 5.84 -9.33 1.73
N GLU A 13 7.08 -9.79 1.90
CA GLU A 13 7.57 -10.35 3.16
C GLU A 13 8.42 -9.30 3.83
N ALA A 14 8.13 -8.98 5.08
CA ALA A 14 8.91 -7.98 5.79
C ALA A 14 8.85 -8.19 7.29
N ALA A 15 9.92 -7.81 7.95
CA ALA A 15 10.03 -7.86 9.40
C ALA A 15 9.83 -6.47 9.99
N HIS A 16 9.34 -6.43 11.21
CA HIS A 16 9.28 -5.21 12.00
C HIS A 16 9.30 -5.53 13.48
N GLN A 17 9.46 -4.50 14.28
CA GLN A 17 9.30 -4.59 15.72
C GLN A 17 8.69 -3.31 16.23
N LEU A 18 7.90 -3.42 17.28
CA LEU A 18 7.26 -2.28 17.96
C LEU A 18 7.90 -2.17 19.34
N PRO A 19 9.03 -1.45 19.49
CA PRO A 19 9.85 -1.52 20.71
C PRO A 19 9.13 -1.12 21.98
N HIS A 20 8.09 -0.31 21.88
CA HIS A 20 7.32 0.17 23.04
C HIS A 20 6.09 -0.70 23.34
N HIS A 21 5.85 -1.74 22.54
CA HIS A 21 4.72 -2.63 22.75
C HIS A 21 4.88 -3.41 24.04
N ASP A 22 3.79 -3.64 24.75
CA ASP A 22 3.77 -4.36 26.03
C ASP A 22 3.66 -5.88 25.88
N GLY A 23 3.66 -6.40 24.67
CA GLY A 23 3.58 -7.82 24.35
C GLY A 23 4.65 -8.27 23.37
N LYS A 24 4.34 -9.37 22.67
CA LYS A 24 5.29 -10.04 21.76
C LYS A 24 5.72 -9.17 20.58
N CYS A 25 4.91 -8.19 20.19
CA CYS A 25 5.23 -7.30 19.06
C CYS A 25 6.44 -6.41 19.32
N ALA A 26 6.89 -6.30 20.57
CA ALA A 26 8.13 -5.60 20.90
C ALA A 26 9.35 -6.31 20.33
N ARG A 27 9.23 -7.60 20.05
CA ARG A 27 10.31 -8.40 19.48
C ARG A 27 10.30 -8.31 17.97
N LEU A 28 11.47 -8.48 17.37
CA LEU A 28 11.58 -8.59 15.92
C LEU A 28 10.78 -9.80 15.45
N HIS A 29 9.89 -9.59 14.49
CA HIS A 29 9.09 -10.65 13.88
C HIS A 29 8.72 -10.26 12.46
N GLY A 30 8.24 -11.21 11.68
CA GLY A 30 7.89 -10.99 10.29
C GLY A 30 6.48 -11.43 9.96
N HIS A 31 5.98 -10.89 8.87
CA HIS A 31 4.67 -11.21 8.32
C HIS A 31 4.73 -11.35 6.81
N SER A 32 3.77 -12.10 6.26
CA SER A 32 3.45 -12.08 4.85
C SER A 32 2.35 -11.02 4.66
N TRP A 33 2.77 -9.84 4.27
CA TRP A 33 1.87 -8.69 4.14
C TRP A 33 1.09 -8.77 2.83
N VAL A 34 -0.18 -8.41 2.89
CA VAL A 34 -1.03 -8.26 1.70
C VAL A 34 -1.43 -6.80 1.62
N MET A 35 -1.10 -6.17 0.50
CA MET A 35 -1.36 -4.75 0.28
C MET A 35 -2.28 -4.58 -0.91
N ARG A 36 -3.29 -3.72 -0.78
CA ARG A 36 -4.14 -3.32 -1.90
C ARG A 36 -4.08 -1.82 -2.08
N ILE A 37 -3.94 -1.43 -3.34
CA ILE A 37 -3.95 -0.03 -3.74
C ILE A 37 -5.26 0.21 -4.46
N TYR A 38 -6.03 1.20 -4.00
CA TYR A 38 -7.35 1.53 -4.55
C TYR A 38 -7.28 2.83 -5.33
N LEU A 39 -7.84 2.82 -6.54
CA LEU A 39 -8.03 4.01 -7.36
C LEU A 39 -9.52 4.23 -7.54
N ARG A 40 -9.94 5.49 -7.55
CA ARG A 40 -11.35 5.84 -7.72
C ARG A 40 -11.49 6.92 -8.79
N GLY A 41 -12.56 6.84 -9.59
CA GLY A 41 -12.85 7.85 -10.58
C GLY A 41 -14.23 7.64 -11.19
N ASP A 42 -14.69 8.65 -11.91
CA ASP A 42 -16.03 8.68 -12.50
C ASP A 42 -16.02 8.68 -14.04
N ARG A 43 -14.84 8.56 -14.64
CA ARG A 43 -14.67 8.55 -16.09
C ARG A 43 -13.77 7.44 -16.56
N LEU A 44 -14.24 6.74 -17.60
CA LEU A 44 -13.43 5.76 -18.31
C LEU A 44 -12.81 6.40 -19.54
N GLN A 45 -11.66 5.90 -19.95
CA GLN A 45 -11.02 6.36 -21.19
C GLN A 45 -11.90 5.99 -22.37
N GLU A 46 -12.13 6.96 -23.25
CA GLU A 46 -13.06 6.79 -24.36
C GLU A 46 -12.41 6.19 -25.59
N THR A 47 -11.12 6.41 -25.80
CA THR A 47 -10.38 5.97 -26.98
C THR A 47 -9.01 5.48 -26.62
N GLY A 48 -8.33 4.85 -27.57
CA GLY A 48 -6.96 4.40 -27.43
C GLY A 48 -6.84 3.01 -26.84
N PRO A 49 -5.60 2.58 -26.53
CA PRO A 49 -5.35 1.21 -26.08
C PRO A 49 -5.92 0.90 -24.71
N LYS A 50 -6.27 1.93 -23.92
CA LYS A 50 -6.87 1.76 -22.59
C LYS A 50 -8.38 2.06 -22.60
N GLN A 51 -9.01 2.04 -23.77
CA GLN A 51 -10.45 2.33 -23.92
C GLN A 51 -11.26 1.45 -22.96
N GLY A 52 -12.19 2.07 -22.26
CA GLY A 52 -13.04 1.39 -21.31
C GLY A 52 -12.45 1.18 -19.93
N MET A 53 -11.23 1.64 -19.69
CA MET A 53 -10.54 1.51 -18.42
C MET A 53 -10.58 2.80 -17.63
N LEU A 54 -10.73 2.70 -16.31
CA LEU A 54 -10.43 3.81 -15.43
C LEU A 54 -8.92 4.02 -15.39
N PHE A 55 -8.18 2.94 -15.23
CA PHE A 55 -6.73 2.91 -15.21
C PHE A 55 -6.25 1.49 -15.48
N ASP A 56 -5.11 1.31 -16.11
CA ASP A 56 -4.57 -0.01 -16.41
C ASP A 56 -3.91 -0.60 -15.16
N PHE A 57 -4.29 -1.83 -14.79
CA PHE A 57 -3.68 -2.50 -13.63
C PHE A 57 -2.16 -2.62 -13.74
N GLY A 58 -1.64 -2.86 -14.94
CA GLY A 58 -0.20 -2.92 -15.16
C GLY A 58 0.51 -1.61 -14.87
N ASP A 59 -0.19 -0.50 -15.10
CA ASP A 59 0.36 0.83 -14.81
C ASP A 59 0.36 1.13 -13.31
N ILE A 60 -0.58 0.58 -12.55
CA ILE A 60 -0.53 0.66 -11.08
C ILE A 60 0.76 0.00 -10.57
N LYS A 61 1.10 -1.15 -11.13
CA LYS A 61 2.32 -1.87 -10.76
C LYS A 61 3.58 -1.03 -10.95
N LYS A 62 3.63 -0.21 -12.00
CA LYS A 62 4.79 0.66 -12.26
C LYS A 62 5.03 1.67 -11.14
N TYR A 63 3.97 2.13 -10.47
CA TYR A 63 4.09 3.04 -9.33
C TYR A 63 4.47 2.31 -8.05
N VAL A 64 4.00 1.09 -7.87
CA VAL A 64 4.14 0.35 -6.61
C VAL A 64 5.44 -0.45 -6.56
N GLN A 65 5.87 -1.03 -7.69
CA GLN A 65 7.05 -1.90 -7.72
C GLN A 65 8.30 -1.25 -7.14
N PRO A 66 8.61 0.04 -7.41
CA PRO A 66 9.77 0.69 -6.80
C PRO A 66 9.72 0.71 -5.28
N LEU A 67 8.52 0.86 -4.70
CA LEU A 67 8.37 0.84 -3.24
C LEU A 67 8.64 -0.55 -2.67
N LEU A 68 8.13 -1.58 -3.36
CA LEU A 68 8.39 -2.97 -2.96
C LEU A 68 9.88 -3.27 -3.00
N ASP A 69 10.55 -2.89 -4.08
CA ASP A 69 11.95 -3.23 -4.30
C ASP A 69 12.90 -2.46 -3.39
N GLN A 70 12.57 -1.22 -3.05
CA GLN A 70 13.48 -0.34 -2.32
C GLN A 70 13.20 -0.26 -0.82
N TYR A 71 11.98 -0.55 -0.38
CA TYR A 71 11.59 -0.27 1.01
C TYR A 71 10.83 -1.38 1.71
N LEU A 72 10.10 -2.23 0.98
CA LEU A 72 9.11 -3.10 1.62
C LEU A 72 9.49 -4.57 1.59
N ASP A 73 9.68 -5.15 0.41
CA ASP A 73 9.83 -6.60 0.28
C ASP A 73 11.21 -7.05 0.73
N HIS A 74 11.24 -7.94 1.72
CA HIS A 74 12.45 -8.49 2.32
C HIS A 74 13.27 -7.45 3.09
N TYR A 75 12.60 -6.45 3.66
CA TYR A 75 13.27 -5.44 4.48
C TYR A 75 12.84 -5.55 5.94
N HIS A 76 13.66 -4.98 6.81
CA HIS A 76 13.30 -4.67 8.19
C HIS A 76 12.70 -3.25 8.17
N LEU A 77 11.40 -3.16 8.34
CA LEU A 77 10.65 -1.92 8.08
C LEU A 77 11.06 -0.76 8.99
N ASN A 78 11.46 -1.05 10.24
CA ASN A 78 11.97 -0.01 11.12
C ASN A 78 13.14 0.73 10.47
N ASP A 79 14.03 -0.02 9.82
CA ASP A 79 15.20 0.55 9.16
C ASP A 79 14.83 1.15 7.80
N SER A 80 14.14 0.39 6.95
CA SER A 80 13.88 0.81 5.58
C SER A 80 12.96 2.03 5.49
N LEU A 81 12.01 2.15 6.41
CA LEU A 81 11.09 3.29 6.45
C LEU A 81 11.56 4.37 7.41
N GLY A 82 12.62 4.12 8.19
CA GLY A 82 13.13 5.08 9.16
C GLY A 82 12.14 5.38 10.28
N MET A 83 11.42 4.36 10.74
CA MET A 83 10.38 4.48 11.75
C MET A 83 10.75 3.72 13.00
N GLU A 84 10.47 4.30 14.16
CA GLU A 84 10.67 3.62 15.44
C GLU A 84 9.61 2.54 15.66
N SER A 85 8.34 2.83 15.33
CA SER A 85 7.22 1.91 15.53
C SER A 85 6.38 1.80 14.26
N PRO A 86 6.80 1.00 13.29
CA PRO A 86 6.07 0.83 12.04
C PRO A 86 4.87 -0.12 12.21
N THR A 87 3.80 0.42 12.77
CA THR A 87 2.51 -0.26 12.87
C THR A 87 1.87 -0.32 11.49
N SER A 88 0.84 -1.16 11.32
CA SER A 88 0.06 -1.23 10.09
C SER A 88 -0.48 0.16 9.71
N GLU A 89 -0.91 0.94 10.70
CA GLU A 89 -1.45 2.29 10.48
C GLU A 89 -0.41 3.22 9.85
N VAL A 90 0.78 3.33 10.43
CA VAL A 90 1.80 4.23 9.89
C VAL A 90 2.41 3.71 8.60
N ILE A 91 2.45 2.40 8.39
CA ILE A 91 2.92 1.82 7.14
C ILE A 91 1.96 2.16 6.00
N THR A 92 0.63 2.00 6.20
CA THR A 92 -0.35 2.36 5.17
C THR A 92 -0.28 3.83 4.83
N GLN A 93 -0.15 4.69 5.82
CA GLN A 93 0.00 6.13 5.61
C GLN A 93 1.25 6.44 4.79
N TRP A 94 2.37 5.81 5.13
CA TRP A 94 3.64 6.01 4.42
C TRP A 94 3.52 5.62 2.95
N ILE A 95 2.90 4.45 2.67
CA ILE A 95 2.69 3.97 1.30
C ILE A 95 1.79 4.93 0.53
N TYR A 96 0.67 5.35 1.14
CA TYR A 96 -0.25 6.29 0.51
C TYR A 96 0.48 7.58 0.14
N GLN A 97 1.23 8.16 1.06
CA GLN A 97 1.94 9.41 0.82
C GLN A 97 3.04 9.26 -0.22
N ALA A 98 3.71 8.12 -0.26
CA ALA A 98 4.71 7.84 -1.30
C ALA A 98 4.08 7.78 -2.69
N LEU A 99 2.92 7.12 -2.81
CA LEU A 99 2.19 7.03 -4.07
C LEU A 99 1.58 8.38 -4.47
N GLN A 100 1.11 9.16 -3.51
CA GLN A 100 0.61 10.51 -3.73
C GLN A 100 1.72 11.41 -4.26
N LYS A 101 2.89 11.34 -3.66
CA LYS A 101 4.06 12.09 -4.10
C LYS A 101 4.49 11.67 -5.50
N ALA A 102 4.36 10.39 -5.84
CA ALA A 102 4.63 9.87 -7.18
C ALA A 102 3.52 10.22 -8.18
N LYS A 103 2.42 10.84 -7.70
CA LYS A 103 1.30 11.31 -8.52
C LYS A 103 0.52 10.20 -9.19
N LEU A 104 0.31 9.09 -8.48
CA LEU A 104 -0.56 8.01 -8.97
C LEU A 104 -1.98 8.57 -9.13
N PRO A 105 -2.52 8.58 -10.36
CA PRO A 105 -3.82 9.17 -10.60
C PRO A 105 -4.94 8.41 -9.89
N GLY A 106 -5.87 9.15 -9.30
CA GLY A 106 -7.06 8.57 -8.70
C GLY A 106 -6.83 7.83 -7.39
N LEU A 107 -5.66 7.94 -6.80
CA LEU A 107 -5.35 7.26 -5.54
C LEU A 107 -6.41 7.55 -4.49
N ALA A 108 -7.06 6.52 -3.97
CA ALA A 108 -8.17 6.65 -3.04
C ALA A 108 -7.88 6.04 -1.67
N ALA A 109 -7.17 4.92 -1.62
CA ALA A 109 -6.90 4.23 -0.37
C ALA A 109 -5.73 3.28 -0.51
N VAL A 110 -5.10 2.98 0.62
CA VAL A 110 -4.14 1.89 0.77
C VAL A 110 -4.61 1.02 1.92
N ASP A 111 -4.63 -0.28 1.67
CA ASP A 111 -5.08 -1.30 2.62
C ASP A 111 -3.91 -2.26 2.83
N ILE A 112 -3.66 -2.60 4.09
CA ILE A 112 -2.64 -3.60 4.43
C ILE A 112 -3.25 -4.61 5.39
N LYS A 113 -3.00 -5.89 5.12
CA LYS A 113 -3.27 -6.97 6.05
C LYS A 113 -1.93 -7.48 6.60
N GLU A 114 -1.79 -7.40 7.90
CA GLU A 114 -0.63 -7.92 8.62
C GLU A 114 -0.76 -9.42 8.78
N THR A 115 -1.99 -9.88 9.10
CA THR A 115 -2.34 -11.29 9.19
C THR A 115 -3.64 -11.53 8.43
N CYS A 116 -4.08 -12.79 8.32
CA CYS A 116 -5.35 -13.10 7.64
C CYS A 116 -6.59 -12.55 8.36
N THR A 117 -6.45 -12.12 9.62
CA THR A 117 -7.57 -11.64 10.42
C THR A 117 -7.47 -10.18 10.82
N ALA A 118 -6.37 -9.50 10.51
CA ALA A 118 -6.16 -8.13 10.96
C ALA A 118 -5.49 -7.29 9.90
N GLY A 119 -5.98 -6.09 9.72
CA GLY A 119 -5.44 -5.15 8.76
C GLY A 119 -5.97 -3.76 8.99
N CYS A 120 -5.53 -2.83 8.15
CA CYS A 120 -6.01 -1.46 8.23
C CYS A 120 -6.10 -0.83 6.83
N ILE A 121 -6.96 0.16 6.71
CA ILE A 121 -7.15 0.97 5.51
C ILE A 121 -6.84 2.42 5.86
N TYR A 122 -6.09 3.09 4.99
CA TYR A 122 -5.79 4.51 5.12
C TYR A 122 -6.32 5.28 3.91
N THR A 123 -7.03 6.37 4.18
CA THR A 123 -7.56 7.28 3.17
C THR A 123 -7.24 8.72 3.56
N GLU A 124 -7.21 9.60 2.55
CA GLU A 124 -7.17 11.05 2.76
C GLU A 124 -8.33 11.69 2.00
N ASN A 125 -8.89 12.73 2.56
CA ASN A 125 -9.96 13.48 1.91
C ASN A 125 -9.45 14.81 1.37
#